data_4fa55bca6116eb3d19d975cdbbc91653
#
_entry.id   4fa55bca6116eb3d19d975cdbbc91653
#
_cell.length_a   1.000
_cell.length_b   1.000
_cell.length_c   1.000
_cell.angle_alpha   90.00
_cell.angle_beta   90.00
_cell.angle_gamma   90.00
#
_symmetry.space_group_name_H-M   'P 1'
#
loop_
_entity.id
_entity.type
_entity.pdbx_description
1 polymer ?
#
loop_
_entity_poly.entity_id
_entity_poly.type
_entity_poly.pdbx_seq_one_letter_code
_entity_poly.pdbx_strand_id
1 'polypeptide(L)'
;MNFFDQCKQCSVIVDNGSGVLFQPMTEEYSYILTAKHNLYNDAKQGSYKEPKDKDDIKITFCDGNDKQIIDKYEHDSLDIAILKIDKIEFESPYKEFIQPNNGYEFKFYGYPEKRRNETEKISYFDLNIGDITGFEITASNKEYFPKEYINGCSGGGVFKQDGDNFYLVGIEYRMDAQSEEEVEQNVRVKYIDIKAFDEIIEQDKSELTPLYPPYMKDFNLLIENIF
;
A
#
# COMPACT_ATOMS: atom_id res chain seq x y z
N MET A 1 -13.77 -15.05 -7.51
CA MET A 1 -13.03 -13.91 -8.13
C MET A 1 -11.58 -14.34 -8.24
N ASN A 2 -10.90 -14.05 -9.35
CA ASN A 2 -9.47 -14.37 -9.46
C ASN A 2 -8.61 -13.36 -8.68
N PHE A 3 -7.32 -13.69 -8.46
CA PHE A 3 -6.39 -12.87 -7.68
C PHE A 3 -6.22 -11.44 -8.24
N PHE A 4 -6.12 -11.31 -9.56
CA PHE A 4 -6.01 -9.99 -10.20
C PHE A 4 -7.23 -9.10 -9.95
N ASP A 5 -8.43 -9.66 -10.08
CA ASP A 5 -9.66 -8.90 -9.84
C ASP A 5 -9.79 -8.47 -8.36
N GLN A 6 -9.35 -9.30 -7.41
CA GLN A 6 -9.31 -8.95 -5.99
C GLN A 6 -8.35 -7.79 -5.73
N CYS A 7 -7.11 -7.86 -6.26
CA CYS A 7 -6.14 -6.77 -6.16
C CYS A 7 -6.67 -5.47 -6.76
N LYS A 8 -7.31 -5.56 -7.94
CA LYS A 8 -7.89 -4.42 -8.63
C LYS A 8 -9.00 -3.74 -7.82
N GLN A 9 -9.87 -4.53 -7.19
CA GLN A 9 -10.95 -3.96 -6.35
C GLN A 9 -10.43 -3.24 -5.11
N CYS A 10 -9.32 -3.71 -4.54
CA CYS A 10 -8.70 -3.07 -3.39
C CYS A 10 -7.77 -1.91 -3.74
N SER A 11 -7.38 -1.76 -5.00
CA SER A 11 -6.48 -0.69 -5.42
C SER A 11 -7.27 0.56 -5.77
N VAL A 12 -6.78 1.72 -5.34
CA VAL A 12 -7.37 3.03 -5.60
C VAL A 12 -6.30 4.00 -6.11
N ILE A 13 -6.74 5.07 -6.80
CA ILE A 13 -5.90 6.21 -7.14
C ILE A 13 -6.00 7.20 -5.98
N VAL A 14 -4.86 7.69 -5.50
CA VAL A 14 -4.76 8.77 -4.51
C VAL A 14 -4.00 9.91 -5.18
N ASP A 15 -4.70 10.92 -5.66
CA ASP A 15 -4.14 12.02 -6.47
C ASP A 15 -3.27 11.54 -7.64
N ASN A 16 -1.95 11.78 -7.53
CA ASN A 16 -0.95 11.37 -8.50
C ASN A 16 -0.31 10.01 -8.17
N GLY A 17 -0.72 9.37 -7.09
CA GLY A 17 -0.24 8.08 -6.63
C GLY A 17 -1.31 7.01 -6.63
N SER A 18 -1.05 5.98 -5.84
CA SER A 18 -1.92 4.84 -5.62
C SER A 18 -2.21 4.65 -4.14
N GLY A 19 -3.16 3.79 -3.82
CA GLY A 19 -3.48 3.37 -2.46
C GLY A 19 -4.17 2.01 -2.44
N VAL A 20 -4.36 1.50 -1.23
CA VAL A 20 -5.03 0.22 -0.99
C VAL A 20 -6.20 0.43 -0.05
N LEU A 21 -7.40 0.07 -0.50
CA LEU A 21 -8.59 0.00 0.35
C LEU A 21 -8.41 -1.13 1.37
N PHE A 22 -8.59 -0.82 2.64
CA PHE A 22 -8.44 -1.74 3.75
C PHE A 22 -9.61 -1.61 4.73
N GLN A 23 -10.15 -2.75 5.17
CA GLN A 23 -11.17 -2.77 6.22
C GLN A 23 -10.50 -3.05 7.57
N PRO A 24 -10.40 -2.04 8.46
CA PRO A 24 -9.93 -2.26 9.83
C PRO A 24 -10.96 -3.03 10.65
N MET A 25 -10.64 -3.31 11.91
CA MET A 25 -11.50 -4.03 12.85
C MET A 25 -12.68 -3.17 13.36
N THR A 26 -13.39 -2.50 12.46
CA THR A 26 -14.59 -1.73 12.75
C THR A 26 -15.55 -1.75 11.58
N GLU A 27 -16.84 -1.55 11.86
CA GLU A 27 -17.90 -1.38 10.85
C GLU A 27 -18.27 0.09 10.61
N GLU A 28 -17.52 1.03 11.20
CA GLU A 28 -17.88 2.46 11.14
C GLU A 28 -17.24 3.17 9.94
N TYR A 29 -16.03 2.74 9.52
CA TYR A 29 -15.25 3.37 8.47
C TYR A 29 -14.31 2.39 7.78
N SER A 30 -13.72 2.82 6.69
CA SER A 30 -12.66 2.10 5.97
C SER A 30 -11.38 2.93 5.91
N TYR A 31 -10.26 2.29 5.60
CA TYR A 31 -8.98 2.94 5.37
C TYR A 31 -8.55 2.88 3.91
N ILE A 32 -7.80 3.90 3.49
CA ILE A 32 -6.90 3.81 2.35
C ILE A 32 -5.47 3.90 2.89
N LEU A 33 -4.69 2.86 2.67
CA LEU A 33 -3.27 2.83 2.99
C LEU A 33 -2.50 3.33 1.77
N THR A 34 -1.58 4.29 1.95
CA THR A 34 -0.88 4.93 0.85
C THR A 34 0.52 5.40 1.24
N ALA A 35 1.31 5.87 0.27
CA ALA A 35 2.56 6.56 0.54
C ALA A 35 2.27 7.99 1.01
N LYS A 36 2.98 8.44 2.05
CA LYS A 36 2.81 9.77 2.66
C LYS A 36 3.04 10.90 1.66
N HIS A 37 4.01 10.77 0.76
CA HIS A 37 4.31 11.81 -0.22
C HIS A 37 3.13 12.11 -1.18
N ASN A 38 2.17 11.20 -1.35
CA ASN A 38 0.96 11.45 -2.14
C ASN A 38 0.07 12.55 -1.52
N LEU A 39 0.26 12.85 -0.23
CA LEU A 39 -0.50 13.85 0.52
C LEU A 39 0.15 15.25 0.48
N TYR A 40 1.15 15.45 -0.37
CA TYR A 40 1.92 16.70 -0.47
C TYR A 40 1.99 17.22 -1.91
N ASN A 41 1.97 18.55 -2.07
CA ASN A 41 2.07 19.19 -3.38
C ASN A 41 3.50 19.16 -3.94
N ASP A 42 4.51 19.28 -3.06
CA ASP A 42 5.92 19.24 -3.43
C ASP A 42 6.65 18.19 -2.58
N ALA A 43 6.46 16.93 -2.95
CA ALA A 43 7.16 15.81 -2.35
C ALA A 43 8.39 15.47 -3.20
N LYS A 44 9.54 16.04 -2.84
CA LYS A 44 10.84 15.59 -3.36
C LYS A 44 11.50 14.74 -2.29
N GLN A 45 11.82 13.51 -2.66
CA GLN A 45 12.62 12.49 -1.94
C GLN A 45 12.98 12.86 -0.47
N GLY A 46 12.03 12.61 0.47
CA GLY A 46 12.22 12.90 1.90
C GLY A 46 11.99 14.34 2.34
N SER A 47 11.52 15.22 1.46
CA SER A 47 11.11 16.59 1.79
C SER A 47 9.60 16.75 1.56
N TYR A 48 8.85 16.87 2.65
CA TYR A 48 7.41 17.07 2.66
C TYR A 48 7.13 18.51 3.07
N LYS A 49 7.01 19.44 2.11
CA LYS A 49 6.96 20.89 2.44
C LYS A 49 5.56 21.49 2.44
N GLU A 50 4.70 20.98 1.57
CA GLU A 50 3.38 21.58 1.37
C GLU A 50 2.31 20.49 1.51
N PRO A 51 1.83 20.19 2.74
CA PRO A 51 0.76 19.23 2.94
C PRO A 51 -0.51 19.73 2.27
N LYS A 52 -1.20 18.84 1.57
CA LYS A 52 -2.53 19.09 1.03
C LYS A 52 -3.56 19.08 2.15
N ASP A 53 -4.55 19.95 2.06
CA ASP A 53 -5.73 19.79 2.88
C ASP A 53 -6.45 18.50 2.50
N LYS A 54 -7.11 17.85 3.47
CA LYS A 54 -7.80 16.57 3.22
C LYS A 54 -8.87 16.68 2.14
N ASP A 55 -9.52 17.83 2.03
CA ASP A 55 -10.57 18.08 1.05
C ASP A 55 -10.04 18.26 -0.37
N ASP A 56 -8.73 18.52 -0.52
CA ASP A 56 -8.03 18.63 -1.80
C ASP A 56 -7.48 17.28 -2.30
N ILE A 57 -7.42 16.25 -1.43
CA ILE A 57 -6.91 14.93 -1.79
C ILE A 57 -8.02 14.12 -2.47
N LYS A 58 -7.80 13.74 -3.71
CA LYS A 58 -8.75 12.98 -4.50
C LYS A 58 -8.50 11.48 -4.40
N ILE A 59 -9.51 10.71 -4.00
CA ILE A 59 -9.50 9.25 -4.04
C ILE A 59 -10.47 8.77 -5.14
N THR A 60 -9.95 8.02 -6.11
CA THR A 60 -10.77 7.45 -7.20
C THR A 60 -10.67 5.93 -7.19
N PHE A 61 -11.80 5.25 -7.11
CA PHE A 61 -11.91 3.80 -7.13
C PHE A 61 -11.88 3.23 -8.56
N CYS A 62 -11.72 1.92 -8.68
CA CYS A 62 -11.65 1.24 -9.98
C CYS A 62 -12.93 1.40 -10.83
N ASP A 63 -14.09 1.64 -10.22
CA ASP A 63 -15.36 1.94 -10.86
C ASP A 63 -15.53 3.39 -11.31
N GLY A 64 -14.53 4.24 -11.00
CA GLY A 64 -14.51 5.67 -11.32
C GLY A 64 -15.21 6.55 -10.29
N ASN A 65 -15.72 6.01 -9.20
CA ASN A 65 -16.34 6.78 -8.12
C ASN A 65 -15.26 7.44 -7.25
N ASP A 66 -15.49 8.69 -6.88
CA ASP A 66 -14.63 9.42 -5.95
C ASP A 66 -15.18 9.33 -4.52
N LYS A 67 -14.30 9.39 -3.53
CA LYS A 67 -14.64 9.42 -2.11
C LYS A 67 -13.95 10.56 -1.39
N GLN A 68 -14.65 11.11 -0.39
CA GLN A 68 -14.14 12.13 0.51
C GLN A 68 -13.35 11.48 1.66
N ILE A 69 -12.34 12.20 2.14
CA ILE A 69 -11.53 11.80 3.28
C ILE A 69 -12.16 12.41 4.54
N ILE A 70 -12.37 11.57 5.56
CA ILE A 70 -12.78 12.03 6.89
C ILE A 70 -11.57 12.66 7.58
N ASP A 71 -10.44 11.93 7.61
CA ASP A 71 -9.19 12.41 8.19
C ASP A 71 -7.97 11.70 7.60
N LYS A 72 -6.76 12.23 7.86
CA LYS A 72 -5.49 11.66 7.41
C LYS A 72 -4.51 11.56 8.57
N TYR A 73 -3.76 10.47 8.62
CA TYR A 73 -2.79 10.15 9.65
C TYR A 73 -1.49 9.72 9.00
N GLU A 74 -0.40 10.33 9.39
CA GLU A 74 0.90 10.17 8.75
C GLU A 74 1.92 9.58 9.72
N HIS A 75 2.76 8.67 9.25
CA HIS A 75 3.87 8.18 10.04
C HIS A 75 4.95 9.28 10.20
N ASP A 76 5.54 9.40 11.39
CA ASP A 76 6.53 10.45 11.70
C ASP A 76 7.76 10.39 10.80
N SER A 77 8.32 9.21 10.57
CA SER A 77 9.60 9.01 9.89
C SER A 77 9.53 8.19 8.59
N LEU A 78 8.52 7.33 8.44
CA LEU A 78 8.35 6.50 7.24
C LEU A 78 7.42 7.18 6.22
N ASP A 79 7.57 6.81 4.96
CA ASP A 79 6.78 7.36 3.86
C ASP A 79 5.46 6.60 3.68
N ILE A 80 4.65 6.53 4.73
CA ILE A 80 3.33 5.90 4.75
C ILE A 80 2.29 6.76 5.48
N ALA A 81 1.03 6.59 5.09
CA ALA A 81 -0.11 7.27 5.69
C ALA A 81 -1.38 6.43 5.62
N ILE A 82 -2.31 6.70 6.54
CA ILE A 82 -3.68 6.19 6.57
C ILE A 82 -4.63 7.34 6.24
N LEU A 83 -5.52 7.13 5.26
CA LEU A 83 -6.65 7.99 5.00
C LEU A 83 -7.91 7.28 5.52
N LYS A 84 -8.61 7.92 6.45
CA LYS A 84 -9.89 7.46 6.98
C LYS A 84 -11.00 7.94 6.05
N ILE A 85 -11.88 7.05 5.61
CA ILE A 85 -12.99 7.35 4.71
C ILE A 85 -14.27 6.71 5.24
N ASP A 86 -15.43 7.15 4.72
CA ASP A 86 -16.70 6.48 5.01
C ASP A 86 -16.61 4.99 4.67
N LYS A 87 -17.32 4.18 5.45
CA LYS A 87 -17.39 2.73 5.24
C LYS A 87 -17.68 2.38 3.78
N ILE A 88 -16.87 1.52 3.24
CA ILE A 88 -17.09 0.88 1.95
C ILE A 88 -17.51 -0.56 2.19
N GLU A 89 -18.67 -0.92 1.67
CA GLU A 89 -19.13 -2.30 1.69
C GLU A 89 -18.34 -3.11 0.66
N PHE A 90 -17.35 -3.84 1.13
CA PHE A 90 -16.61 -4.80 0.33
C PHE A 90 -16.20 -5.99 1.18
N GLU A 91 -16.16 -7.15 0.58
CA GLU A 91 -15.59 -8.32 1.25
C GLU A 91 -14.07 -8.20 1.16
N SER A 92 -13.43 -7.89 2.30
CA SER A 92 -11.98 -7.79 2.36
C SER A 92 -11.36 -9.14 1.95
N PRO A 93 -10.55 -9.16 0.90
CA PRO A 93 -9.88 -10.40 0.48
C PRO A 93 -8.72 -10.76 1.39
N TYR A 94 -8.29 -9.84 2.28
CA TYR A 94 -7.16 -10.05 3.17
C TYR A 94 -7.57 -10.95 4.33
N LYS A 95 -6.98 -12.13 4.38
CA LYS A 95 -7.34 -13.13 5.40
C LYS A 95 -6.53 -12.97 6.68
N GLU A 96 -5.24 -12.67 6.55
CA GLU A 96 -4.30 -12.70 7.66
C GLU A 96 -3.08 -11.84 7.38
N PHE A 97 -2.31 -11.58 8.43
CA PHE A 97 -0.98 -11.01 8.33
C PHE A 97 0.03 -12.11 7.95
N ILE A 98 0.92 -11.83 7.00
CA ILE A 98 2.04 -12.69 6.68
C ILE A 98 3.35 -11.90 6.72
N GLN A 99 4.38 -12.48 7.33
CA GLN A 99 5.71 -11.89 7.29
C GLN A 99 6.34 -12.07 5.92
N PRO A 100 6.85 -11.00 5.30
CA PRO A 100 7.68 -11.14 4.12
C PRO A 100 8.95 -11.92 4.49
N ASN A 101 9.33 -12.87 3.65
CA ASN A 101 10.62 -13.52 3.76
C ASN A 101 11.21 -13.78 2.37
N ASN A 102 12.52 -14.02 2.33
CA ASN A 102 13.21 -14.30 1.08
C ASN A 102 12.68 -15.60 0.43
N GLY A 103 12.50 -15.56 -0.88
CA GLY A 103 12.06 -16.70 -1.67
C GLY A 103 10.56 -16.79 -1.96
N TYR A 104 9.76 -15.90 -1.41
CA TYR A 104 8.36 -15.78 -1.82
C TYR A 104 8.19 -14.91 -3.06
N GLU A 105 7.21 -15.28 -3.88
CA GLU A 105 6.75 -14.45 -5.00
C GLU A 105 5.69 -13.47 -4.52
N PHE A 106 5.87 -12.21 -4.88
CA PHE A 106 4.95 -11.14 -4.57
C PHE A 106 4.51 -10.44 -5.85
N LYS A 107 3.34 -9.83 -5.80
CA LYS A 107 2.86 -8.94 -6.86
C LYS A 107 2.61 -7.57 -6.29
N PHE A 108 3.14 -6.57 -6.98
CA PHE A 108 2.88 -5.18 -6.72
C PHE A 108 1.82 -4.67 -7.69
N TYR A 109 0.82 -3.95 -7.20
CA TYR A 109 -0.26 -3.35 -7.99
C TYR A 109 -0.33 -1.85 -7.75
N GLY A 110 -0.46 -1.08 -8.82
CA GLY A 110 -0.61 0.37 -8.76
C GLY A 110 -1.19 0.95 -10.04
N TYR A 111 -1.41 2.25 -10.02
CA TYR A 111 -1.98 3.02 -11.13
C TYR A 111 -0.92 3.93 -11.77
N PRO A 112 -0.16 3.47 -12.78
CA PRO A 112 0.83 4.30 -13.45
C PRO A 112 0.19 5.54 -14.05
N GLU A 113 0.86 6.68 -13.92
CA GLU A 113 0.41 7.95 -14.50
C GLU A 113 0.16 7.83 -16.00
N LYS A 114 1.06 7.15 -16.71
CA LYS A 114 0.97 6.91 -18.16
C LYS A 114 -0.33 6.20 -18.58
N ARG A 115 -0.87 5.30 -17.73
CA ARG A 115 -2.03 4.48 -18.05
C ARG A 115 -3.37 5.05 -17.57
N ARG A 116 -3.39 6.20 -16.90
CA ARG A 116 -4.62 6.75 -16.28
C ARG A 116 -5.73 7.08 -17.28
N ASN A 117 -5.37 7.30 -18.53
CA ASN A 117 -6.32 7.55 -19.63
C ASN A 117 -6.69 6.28 -20.41
N GLU A 118 -6.15 5.12 -20.07
CA GLU A 118 -6.45 3.84 -20.70
C GLU A 118 -7.70 3.19 -20.07
N THR A 119 -8.29 2.23 -20.78
CA THR A 119 -9.41 1.43 -20.25
C THR A 119 -8.96 0.57 -19.07
N GLU A 120 -7.78 -0.04 -19.16
CA GLU A 120 -7.14 -0.78 -18.07
C GLU A 120 -6.04 0.08 -17.46
N LYS A 121 -6.37 0.78 -16.38
CA LYS A 121 -5.49 1.77 -15.72
C LYS A 121 -4.48 1.13 -14.79
N ILE A 122 -4.82 -0.01 -14.17
CA ILE A 122 -3.97 -0.68 -13.19
C ILE A 122 -2.87 -1.48 -13.88
N SER A 123 -1.70 -1.51 -13.27
CA SER A 123 -0.58 -2.38 -13.65
C SER A 123 -0.20 -3.27 -12.48
N TYR A 124 0.39 -4.43 -12.79
CA TYR A 124 1.01 -5.28 -11.79
C TYR A 124 2.42 -5.67 -12.20
N PHE A 125 3.23 -6.01 -11.19
CA PHE A 125 4.63 -6.35 -11.36
C PHE A 125 4.97 -7.55 -10.47
N ASP A 126 5.61 -8.56 -11.02
CA ASP A 126 6.10 -9.71 -10.26
C ASP A 126 7.41 -9.35 -9.55
N LEU A 127 7.44 -9.52 -8.23
CA LEU A 127 8.55 -9.12 -7.39
C LEU A 127 9.23 -10.33 -6.72
N ASN A 128 10.56 -10.24 -6.60
CA ASN A 128 11.35 -11.08 -5.71
C ASN A 128 11.88 -10.21 -4.57
N ILE A 129 11.69 -10.63 -3.34
CA ILE A 129 12.27 -9.94 -2.18
C ILE A 129 13.79 -10.08 -2.21
N GLY A 130 14.46 -8.93 -2.07
CA GLY A 130 15.91 -8.82 -1.87
C GLY A 130 16.25 -8.63 -0.40
N ASP A 131 16.39 -7.39 0.03
CA ASP A 131 16.85 -7.02 1.38
C ASP A 131 15.69 -6.56 2.26
N ILE A 132 15.76 -6.90 3.55
CA ILE A 132 14.83 -6.46 4.58
C ILE A 132 15.62 -5.69 5.64
N THR A 133 15.26 -4.44 5.89
CA THR A 133 15.88 -3.58 6.91
C THR A 133 14.81 -2.88 7.73
N GLY A 134 14.53 -3.37 8.92
CA GLY A 134 13.41 -2.90 9.73
C GLY A 134 12.08 -3.12 9.00
N PHE A 135 11.34 -2.04 8.78
CA PHE A 135 10.09 -2.08 8.00
C PHE A 135 10.30 -1.86 6.50
N GLU A 136 11.50 -1.46 6.07
CA GLU A 136 11.80 -1.22 4.65
C GLU A 136 12.23 -2.53 3.98
N ILE A 137 11.60 -2.85 2.85
CA ILE A 137 11.88 -4.04 2.08
C ILE A 137 12.19 -3.62 0.64
N THR A 138 13.34 -4.08 0.14
CA THR A 138 13.74 -3.89 -1.24
C THR A 138 13.40 -5.14 -2.04
N ALA A 139 12.69 -4.97 -3.15
CA ALA A 139 12.34 -6.05 -4.04
C ALA A 139 12.77 -5.73 -5.48
N SER A 140 13.22 -6.75 -6.21
CA SER A 140 13.53 -6.65 -7.62
C SER A 140 12.37 -7.15 -8.46
N ASN A 141 12.10 -6.47 -9.57
CA ASN A 141 11.17 -6.96 -10.57
C ASN A 141 11.79 -8.11 -11.36
N LYS A 142 10.98 -9.10 -11.73
CA LYS A 142 11.40 -10.23 -12.57
C LYS A 142 11.55 -9.83 -14.04
N GLU A 143 10.82 -8.81 -14.48
CA GLU A 143 10.79 -8.35 -15.85
C GLU A 143 11.30 -6.90 -15.94
N TYR A 144 11.79 -6.53 -17.12
CA TYR A 144 12.19 -5.15 -17.40
C TYR A 144 10.95 -4.27 -17.59
N PHE A 145 10.89 -3.16 -16.85
CA PHE A 145 9.87 -2.14 -17.03
C PHE A 145 10.50 -0.75 -17.13
N PRO A 146 10.13 0.05 -18.14
CA PRO A 146 10.48 1.46 -18.18
C PRO A 146 9.92 2.20 -16.94
N LYS A 147 10.69 3.14 -16.41
CA LYS A 147 10.31 3.98 -15.24
C LYS A 147 8.91 4.57 -15.36
N GLU A 148 8.52 4.96 -16.56
CA GLU A 148 7.21 5.57 -16.86
C GLU A 148 6.00 4.65 -16.53
N TYR A 149 6.22 3.33 -16.43
CA TYR A 149 5.17 2.37 -16.05
C TYR A 149 5.07 2.17 -14.53
N ILE A 150 5.97 2.75 -13.75
CA ILE A 150 5.96 2.70 -12.28
C ILE A 150 5.63 4.07 -11.70
N ASN A 151 5.96 5.17 -12.39
CA ASN A 151 5.59 6.51 -11.94
C ASN A 151 4.08 6.59 -11.70
N GLY A 152 3.68 7.05 -10.50
CA GLY A 152 2.29 7.11 -10.07
C GLY A 152 1.80 5.83 -9.36
N CYS A 153 2.62 4.78 -9.27
CA CYS A 153 2.26 3.59 -8.52
C CYS A 153 2.53 3.70 -7.02
N SER A 154 3.28 4.72 -6.57
CA SER A 154 3.58 4.92 -5.14
C SER A 154 2.30 4.97 -4.29
N GLY A 155 2.28 4.21 -3.22
CA GLY A 155 1.11 3.93 -2.40
C GLY A 155 0.39 2.63 -2.79
N GLY A 156 0.78 2.01 -3.90
CA GLY A 156 0.21 0.74 -4.35
C GLY A 156 0.58 -0.44 -3.45
N GLY A 157 -0.28 -1.44 -3.43
CA GLY A 157 -0.14 -2.61 -2.57
C GLY A 157 0.83 -3.65 -3.09
N VAL A 158 1.60 -4.21 -2.19
CA VAL A 158 2.39 -5.42 -2.43
C VAL A 158 1.65 -6.61 -1.82
N PHE A 159 1.32 -7.58 -2.64
CA PHE A 159 0.46 -8.70 -2.27
C PHE A 159 1.15 -10.04 -2.48
N LYS A 160 0.77 -11.00 -1.65
CA LYS A 160 1.13 -12.41 -1.80
C LYS A 160 -0.14 -13.23 -1.99
N GLN A 161 -0.06 -14.20 -2.90
CA GLN A 161 -1.04 -15.28 -3.01
C GLN A 161 -0.42 -16.58 -2.50
N ASP A 162 -1.18 -17.34 -1.70
CA ASP A 162 -0.81 -18.67 -1.25
C ASP A 162 -2.06 -19.57 -1.33
N GLY A 163 -2.16 -20.38 -2.39
CA GLY A 163 -3.39 -21.08 -2.74
C GLY A 163 -4.53 -20.10 -2.99
N ASP A 164 -5.61 -20.25 -2.23
CA ASP A 164 -6.78 -19.35 -2.27
C ASP A 164 -6.68 -18.17 -1.28
N ASN A 165 -5.61 -18.10 -0.50
CA ASN A 165 -5.41 -17.01 0.46
C ASN A 165 -4.71 -15.82 -0.19
N PHE A 166 -5.07 -14.65 0.30
CA PHE A 166 -4.63 -13.36 -0.19
C PHE A 166 -4.13 -12.48 0.95
N TYR A 167 -2.92 -11.95 0.81
CA TYR A 167 -2.26 -11.19 1.86
C TYR A 167 -1.77 -9.86 1.32
N LEU A 168 -2.04 -8.76 2.06
CA LEU A 168 -1.36 -7.49 1.86
C LEU A 168 -0.08 -7.48 2.71
N VAL A 169 1.07 -7.31 2.08
CA VAL A 169 2.38 -7.42 2.72
C VAL A 169 2.98 -6.06 3.03
N GLY A 170 2.65 -5.07 2.22
CA GLY A 170 3.15 -3.71 2.41
C GLY A 170 2.69 -2.76 1.32
N ILE A 171 3.18 -1.53 1.41
CA ILE A 171 2.86 -0.42 0.51
C ILE A 171 4.14 0.06 -0.16
N GLU A 172 4.14 0.08 -1.49
CA GLU A 172 5.24 0.63 -2.28
C GLU A 172 5.31 2.15 -2.10
N TYR A 173 6.51 2.69 -1.92
CA TYR A 173 6.67 4.11 -1.72
C TYR A 173 7.72 4.75 -2.63
N ARG A 174 8.62 3.97 -3.23
CA ARG A 174 9.59 4.49 -4.20
C ARG A 174 10.28 3.39 -5.00
N MET A 175 10.86 3.78 -6.11
CA MET A 175 11.87 2.98 -6.80
C MET A 175 13.22 3.10 -6.10
N ASP A 176 13.93 1.98 -5.99
CA ASP A 176 15.30 1.93 -5.50
C ASP A 176 16.28 2.03 -6.68
N ALA A 177 16.53 3.26 -7.13
CA ALA A 177 17.47 3.54 -8.21
C ALA A 177 18.57 4.47 -7.70
N GLN A 178 19.83 4.12 -7.94
CA GLN A 178 20.97 4.96 -7.61
C GLN A 178 21.23 6.03 -8.68
N SER A 179 20.80 5.79 -9.92
CA SER A 179 20.86 6.74 -11.03
C SER A 179 19.69 6.55 -11.99
N GLU A 180 19.42 7.53 -12.86
CA GLU A 180 18.40 7.40 -13.91
C GLU A 180 18.74 6.28 -14.90
N GLU A 181 20.02 6.02 -15.15
CA GLU A 181 20.49 4.95 -16.04
C GLU A 181 20.29 3.54 -15.41
N GLU A 182 20.43 3.39 -14.08
CA GLU A 182 20.15 2.12 -13.40
C GLU A 182 18.68 1.74 -13.43
N VAL A 183 17.78 2.71 -13.48
CA VAL A 183 16.33 2.48 -13.57
C VAL A 183 15.96 1.76 -14.86
N GLU A 184 16.74 1.93 -15.93
CA GLU A 184 16.48 1.26 -17.20
C GLU A 184 16.88 -0.22 -17.22
N GLN A 185 17.78 -0.66 -16.32
CA GLN A 185 18.34 -2.02 -16.40
C GLN A 185 17.80 -3.00 -15.33
N ASN A 186 17.52 -2.53 -14.10
CA ASN A 186 17.04 -3.38 -13.01
C ASN A 186 16.11 -2.58 -12.09
N VAL A 187 14.85 -2.52 -12.43
CA VAL A 187 13.87 -1.81 -11.58
C VAL A 187 13.72 -2.54 -10.26
N ARG A 188 14.29 -1.97 -9.21
CA ARG A 188 14.02 -2.34 -7.83
C ARG A 188 13.02 -1.35 -7.25
N VAL A 189 12.10 -1.88 -6.47
CA VAL A 189 11.13 -1.08 -5.72
C VAL A 189 11.37 -1.25 -4.23
N LYS A 190 11.07 -0.21 -3.46
CA LYS A 190 11.03 -0.26 -2.01
C LYS A 190 9.60 -0.16 -1.54
N TYR A 191 9.25 -1.01 -0.60
CA TYR A 191 7.97 -0.94 0.08
C TYR A 191 8.14 -1.03 1.59
N ILE A 192 7.17 -0.48 2.30
CA ILE A 192 7.11 -0.52 3.75
C ILE A 192 6.19 -1.67 4.16
N ASP A 193 6.67 -2.52 5.08
CA ASP A 193 5.90 -3.61 5.67
C ASP A 193 4.61 -3.08 6.29
N ILE A 194 3.51 -3.80 6.08
CA ILE A 194 2.19 -3.44 6.61
C ILE A 194 2.19 -3.23 8.13
N LYS A 195 3.09 -3.88 8.86
CA LYS A 195 3.25 -3.70 10.31
C LYS A 195 3.60 -2.28 10.73
N ALA A 196 4.27 -1.51 9.87
CA ALA A 196 4.63 -0.14 10.19
C ALA A 196 3.40 0.77 10.41
N PHE A 197 2.26 0.41 9.83
CA PHE A 197 1.01 1.14 10.05
C PHE A 197 0.48 1.03 11.49
N ASP A 198 0.94 0.03 12.25
CA ASP A 198 0.62 -0.09 13.68
C ASP A 198 1.18 1.07 14.50
N GLU A 199 2.33 1.64 14.09
CA GLU A 199 2.91 2.81 14.75
C GLU A 199 2.03 4.04 14.58
N ILE A 200 1.42 4.25 13.39
CA ILE A 200 0.42 5.31 13.17
C ILE A 200 -0.80 5.08 14.07
N ILE A 201 -1.30 3.84 14.13
CA ILE A 201 -2.49 3.49 14.92
C ILE A 201 -2.25 3.70 16.41
N GLU A 202 -1.05 3.38 16.92
CA GLU A 202 -0.71 3.60 18.33
C GLU A 202 -0.57 5.09 18.68
N GLN A 203 -0.08 5.92 17.75
CA GLN A 203 -0.01 7.36 17.92
C GLN A 203 -1.41 7.97 18.04
N ASP A 204 -2.35 7.54 17.21
CA ASP A 204 -3.71 8.08 17.07
C ASP A 204 -4.78 7.07 17.52
N LYS A 205 -4.49 6.25 18.52
CA LYS A 205 -5.36 5.14 18.96
C LYS A 205 -6.75 5.53 19.45
N SER A 206 -6.98 6.82 19.75
CA SER A 206 -8.32 7.35 20.07
C SER A 206 -9.20 7.49 18.82
N GLU A 207 -8.60 7.59 17.63
CA GLU A 207 -9.28 7.87 16.36
C GLU A 207 -9.20 6.70 15.38
N LEU A 208 -8.24 5.80 15.59
CA LEU A 208 -7.93 4.69 14.69
C LEU A 208 -8.15 3.33 15.34
N THR A 209 -8.64 2.39 14.55
CA THR A 209 -8.82 0.98 14.91
C THR A 209 -7.71 0.13 14.29
N PRO A 210 -7.18 -0.90 15.00
CA PRO A 210 -6.18 -1.80 14.45
C PRO A 210 -6.55 -2.41 13.10
N LEU A 211 -5.54 -2.62 12.23
CA LEU A 211 -5.72 -3.29 10.95
C LEU A 211 -6.15 -4.74 11.12
N TYR A 212 -5.47 -5.45 12.02
CA TYR A 212 -5.67 -6.87 12.30
C TYR A 212 -5.86 -7.12 13.80
N PRO A 213 -6.52 -8.22 14.18
CA PRO A 213 -6.57 -8.62 15.58
C PRO A 213 -5.16 -8.72 16.19
N PRO A 214 -4.95 -8.29 17.43
CA PRO A 214 -3.63 -8.31 18.09
C PRO A 214 -2.94 -9.68 18.08
N TYR A 215 -3.71 -10.76 18.20
CA TYR A 215 -3.18 -12.13 18.19
C TYR A 215 -2.64 -12.58 16.82
N MET A 216 -3.01 -11.92 15.74
CA MET A 216 -2.45 -12.21 14.40
C MET A 216 -1.04 -11.66 14.22
N LYS A 217 -0.60 -10.76 15.11
CA LYS A 217 0.72 -10.11 15.04
C LYS A 217 1.79 -10.87 15.83
N ASP A 218 1.37 -11.63 16.83
CA ASP A 218 2.25 -12.40 17.71
C ASP A 218 1.70 -13.82 17.89
N PHE A 219 2.43 -14.80 17.36
CA PHE A 219 2.06 -16.22 17.49
C PHE A 219 2.03 -16.70 18.94
N ASN A 220 2.81 -16.09 19.83
CA ASN A 220 2.79 -16.41 21.25
C ASN A 220 1.50 -15.93 21.92
N LEU A 221 1.00 -14.75 21.56
CA LEU A 221 -0.31 -14.25 22.01
C LEU A 221 -1.46 -15.13 21.50
N LEU A 222 -1.32 -15.70 20.30
CA LEU A 222 -2.31 -16.65 19.78
C LEU A 222 -2.40 -17.91 20.66
N ILE A 223 -1.26 -18.45 21.07
CA ILE A 223 -1.21 -19.65 21.92
C ILE A 223 -1.78 -19.36 23.31
N GLU A 224 -1.47 -18.22 23.92
CA GLU A 224 -1.98 -17.83 25.23
C GLU A 224 -3.50 -17.64 25.28
N ASN A 225 -4.14 -17.33 24.14
CA ASN A 225 -5.60 -17.16 24.05
C ASN A 225 -6.36 -18.44 23.64
N ILE A 226 -5.66 -19.52 23.28
CA ILE A 226 -6.26 -20.80 22.89
C ILE A 226 -6.23 -21.81 24.06
N PHE A 227 -5.41 -21.60 25.07
CA PHE A 227 -5.25 -22.42 26.25
C PHE A 227 -5.53 -21.63 27.54
#